data_1937fbefb48458cf23a15dedf608c217
#
_entry.id   1937fbefb48458cf23a15dedf608c217
#
_cell.length_a   1.000
_cell.length_b   1.000
_cell.length_c   1.000
_cell.angle_alpha   90.00
_cell.angle_beta   90.00
_cell.angle_gamma   90.00
#
_symmetry.space_group_name_H-M   'P 1'
#
loop_
_entity.id
_entity.type
_entity.pdbx_description
1 polymer ?
#
loop_
_entity_poly.entity_id
_entity_poly.type
_entity_poly.pdbx_seq_one_letter_code
_entity_poly.pdbx_strand_id
1 'polypeptide(L)'
;VDGMVNEPGKNITAMVRMKDEINPFDHEVYLQLASGVTVANILHGSANAIGGLHEVIQLKWGRTADELRFPDAPEGVKFALGENPKRSNSSRRGSRFPATRLGVAAVYQRAFPRALEYAEEWRGYQAKVREGHDPAPPREDIRLEALSGILAGTIPVHSHCYRADGILMLM
;
A
#
# COMPACT_ATOMS: atom_id res chain seq x y z
N VAL A 1 -2.28 15.32 9.96
CA VAL A 1 -1.98 13.89 10.16
C VAL A 1 -1.00 13.80 11.30
N ASP A 2 -1.55 13.66 12.48
CA ASP A 2 -0.79 13.54 13.76
C ASP A 2 -0.11 12.18 13.83
N GLY A 3 0.30 11.62 12.73
CA GLY A 3 0.54 10.24 12.72
C GLY A 3 1.75 9.76 12.01
N MET A 4 2.15 8.65 12.48
CA MET A 4 3.08 7.80 11.78
C MET A 4 2.38 7.21 10.56
N VAL A 5 2.49 7.88 9.44
CA VAL A 5 2.03 7.35 8.12
C VAL A 5 2.81 6.10 7.65
N ASN A 6 3.46 5.43 8.57
CA ASN A 6 4.24 4.21 8.30
C ASN A 6 3.85 3.11 9.29
N GLU A 7 3.60 1.91 8.80
CA GLU A 7 3.59 0.69 9.60
C GLU A 7 4.96 0.00 9.46
N PRO A 8 5.93 0.25 10.37
CA PRO A 8 7.31 -0.22 10.19
C PRO A 8 7.52 -1.66 10.62
N GLY A 9 6.49 -2.37 11.08
CA GLY A 9 6.60 -3.73 11.62
C GLY A 9 7.12 -4.76 10.62
N LYS A 10 6.80 -4.59 9.33
CA LYS A 10 7.21 -5.49 8.25
C LYS A 10 7.66 -4.69 7.02
N ASN A 11 8.39 -5.35 6.12
CA ASN A 11 8.83 -4.75 4.85
C ASN A 11 7.77 -4.80 3.74
N ILE A 12 6.71 -5.59 3.92
CA ILE A 12 5.54 -5.68 3.07
C ILE A 12 4.31 -5.53 3.97
N THR A 13 3.61 -4.41 3.82
CA THR A 13 2.43 -4.05 4.62
C THR A 13 1.24 -3.67 3.73
N ALA A 14 1.10 -4.34 2.57
CA ALA A 14 0.02 -4.08 1.63
C ALA A 14 -1.39 -4.28 2.22
N MET A 15 -1.50 -4.94 3.40
CA MET A 15 -2.75 -5.12 4.12
C MET A 15 -3.21 -3.91 4.93
N VAL A 16 -2.34 -2.91 5.19
CA VAL A 16 -2.77 -1.71 5.93
C VAL A 16 -3.39 -0.69 4.98
N ARG A 17 -4.32 0.09 5.50
CA ARG A 17 -5.09 1.06 4.72
C ARG A 17 -5.00 2.44 5.35
N MET A 18 -4.65 3.45 4.58
CA MET A 18 -4.54 4.82 5.08
C MET A 18 -5.86 5.39 5.58
N LYS A 19 -7.00 4.89 5.11
CA LYS A 19 -8.31 5.29 5.61
C LYS A 19 -8.49 5.08 7.11
N ASP A 20 -7.80 4.08 7.70
CA ASP A 20 -7.91 3.73 9.12
C ASP A 20 -7.12 4.69 10.02
N GLU A 21 -6.28 5.57 9.43
CA GLU A 21 -5.44 6.55 10.14
C GLU A 21 -5.89 8.00 9.90
N ILE A 22 -6.99 8.23 9.18
CA ILE A 22 -7.46 9.58 8.91
C ILE A 22 -8.01 10.22 10.19
N ASN A 23 -7.33 11.27 10.66
CA ASN A 23 -7.84 12.14 11.71
C ASN A 23 -8.58 13.33 11.08
N PRO A 24 -9.92 13.38 11.09
CA PRO A 24 -10.68 14.46 10.47
C PRO A 24 -10.56 15.79 11.22
N PHE A 25 -10.08 15.77 12.47
CA PHE A 25 -9.88 16.93 13.33
C PHE A 25 -8.44 17.46 13.31
N ASP A 26 -7.58 16.90 12.44
CA ASP A 26 -6.24 17.41 12.27
C ASP A 26 -6.29 18.85 11.73
N HIS A 27 -5.65 19.76 12.44
CA HIS A 27 -5.64 21.19 12.09
C HIS A 27 -5.07 21.45 10.68
N GLU A 28 -4.20 20.56 10.18
CA GLU A 28 -3.67 20.63 8.81
C GLU A 28 -4.78 20.55 7.75
N VAL A 29 -5.87 19.82 8.02
CA VAL A 29 -7.03 19.79 7.11
C VAL A 29 -7.58 21.20 6.89
N TYR A 30 -7.73 21.98 8.00
CA TYR A 30 -8.19 23.36 7.93
C TYR A 30 -7.19 24.26 7.21
N LEU A 31 -5.89 24.18 7.56
CA LEU A 31 -4.85 25.05 6.96
C LEU A 31 -4.70 24.81 5.47
N GLN A 32 -4.70 23.56 5.04
CA GLN A 32 -4.61 23.22 3.62
C GLN A 32 -5.86 23.68 2.86
N LEU A 33 -7.05 23.51 3.43
CA LEU A 33 -8.30 24.00 2.84
C LEU A 33 -8.29 25.52 2.72
N ALA A 34 -7.86 26.24 3.77
CA ALA A 34 -7.73 27.69 3.76
C ALA A 34 -6.73 28.19 2.70
N SER A 35 -5.75 27.36 2.34
CA SER A 35 -4.78 27.63 1.27
C SER A 35 -5.28 27.25 -0.13
N GLY A 36 -6.51 26.74 -0.26
CA GLY A 36 -7.12 26.37 -1.53
C GLY A 36 -6.92 24.91 -1.95
N VAL A 37 -6.33 24.06 -1.11
CA VAL A 37 -6.23 22.63 -1.36
C VAL A 37 -7.54 21.97 -0.99
N THR A 38 -8.22 21.34 -1.94
CA THR A 38 -9.54 20.73 -1.73
C THR A 38 -9.53 19.22 -1.73
N VAL A 39 -8.48 18.59 -2.26
CA VAL A 39 -8.31 17.15 -2.36
C VAL A 39 -6.86 16.78 -2.04
N ALA A 40 -6.67 15.68 -1.33
CA ALA A 40 -5.36 15.14 -1.04
C ALA A 40 -5.35 13.62 -1.20
N ASN A 41 -4.22 13.10 -1.68
CA ASN A 41 -3.97 11.64 -1.68
C ASN A 41 -3.10 11.29 -0.48
N ILE A 42 -3.65 10.57 0.47
CA ILE A 42 -2.98 10.17 1.71
C ILE A 42 -2.24 8.86 1.47
N LEU A 43 -0.95 8.96 1.23
CA LEU A 43 -0.07 7.84 0.95
C LEU A 43 0.58 7.29 2.23
N HIS A 44 0.72 5.97 2.30
CA HIS A 44 1.62 5.34 3.28
C HIS A 44 3.04 5.91 3.14
N GLY A 45 3.75 6.09 4.24
CA GLY A 45 5.12 6.58 4.20
C GLY A 45 6.10 5.61 3.52
N SER A 46 7.34 6.01 3.37
CA SER A 46 8.34 5.29 2.57
C SER A 46 9.26 4.36 3.40
N ALA A 47 8.85 3.97 4.61
CA ALA A 47 9.65 3.08 5.47
C ALA A 47 9.71 1.64 4.95
N ASN A 48 8.73 1.21 4.18
CA ASN A 48 8.57 -0.15 3.68
C ASN A 48 8.82 -0.19 2.17
N ALA A 49 9.35 -1.29 1.66
CA ALA A 49 9.48 -1.48 0.22
C ALA A 49 8.07 -1.51 -0.42
N ILE A 50 7.17 -2.29 0.15
CA ILE A 50 5.74 -2.32 -0.20
C ILE A 50 4.96 -1.86 1.02
N GLY A 51 4.38 -0.66 0.96
CA GLY A 51 3.57 -0.05 2.00
C GLY A 51 2.09 -0.39 1.86
N GLY A 52 1.24 0.42 2.52
CA GLY A 52 -0.20 0.24 2.54
C GLY A 52 -0.93 0.85 1.35
N LEU A 53 -2.21 0.56 1.30
CA LEU A 53 -3.14 1.17 0.36
C LEU A 53 -3.41 2.61 0.76
N HIS A 54 -3.41 3.51 -0.23
CA HIS A 54 -3.68 4.91 -0.02
C HIS A 54 -5.19 5.21 0.06
N GLU A 55 -5.51 6.41 0.51
CA GLU A 55 -6.86 6.94 0.47
C GLU A 55 -6.86 8.35 -0.14
N VAL A 56 -7.75 8.61 -1.06
CA VAL A 56 -8.00 9.96 -1.58
C VAL A 56 -9.09 10.59 -0.76
N ILE A 57 -8.85 11.80 -0.24
CA ILE A 57 -9.81 12.53 0.58
C ILE A 57 -10.13 13.89 -0.01
N GLN A 58 -11.37 14.34 0.20
CA GLN A 58 -11.77 15.73 0.06
C GLN A 58 -11.55 16.43 1.40
N LEU A 59 -10.89 17.57 1.40
CA LEU A 59 -10.69 18.34 2.62
C LEU A 59 -11.98 19.07 2.99
N LYS A 60 -12.72 18.54 3.97
CA LYS A 60 -14.01 19.09 4.46
C LYS A 60 -13.93 19.25 5.97
N TRP A 61 -13.52 20.43 6.43
CA TRP A 61 -13.39 20.70 7.86
C TRP A 61 -14.72 20.48 8.59
N GLY A 62 -14.65 19.79 9.74
CA GLY A 62 -15.83 19.52 10.58
C GLY A 62 -16.63 18.28 10.16
N ARG A 63 -16.14 17.50 9.21
CA ARG A 63 -16.76 16.24 8.79
C ARG A 63 -16.08 15.04 9.43
N THR A 64 -16.72 13.88 9.40
CA THR A 64 -16.15 12.61 9.85
C THR A 64 -15.12 12.07 8.86
N ALA A 65 -14.28 11.11 9.28
CA ALA A 65 -13.31 10.48 8.41
C ALA A 65 -13.94 9.86 7.14
N ASP A 66 -15.08 9.19 7.29
CA ASP A 66 -15.81 8.60 6.16
C ASP A 66 -16.34 9.66 5.19
N GLU A 67 -16.83 10.80 5.68
CA GLU A 67 -17.31 11.91 4.84
C GLU A 67 -16.17 12.63 4.10
N LEU A 68 -14.92 12.49 4.56
CA LEU A 68 -13.75 13.01 3.86
C LEU A 68 -13.36 12.15 2.66
N ARG A 69 -13.69 10.87 2.64
CA ARG A 69 -13.29 9.98 1.54
C ARG A 69 -13.82 10.51 0.20
N PHE A 70 -12.96 10.46 -0.82
CA PHE A 70 -13.36 10.85 -2.17
C PHE A 70 -14.11 9.68 -2.81
N PRO A 71 -15.40 9.84 -3.16
CA PRO A 71 -16.18 8.78 -3.80
C PRO A 71 -15.50 8.33 -5.10
N ASP A 72 -15.51 7.02 -5.35
CA ASP A 72 -15.03 6.40 -6.59
C ASP A 72 -13.56 6.65 -6.93
N ALA A 73 -12.76 7.17 -6.00
CA ALA A 73 -11.33 7.26 -6.19
C ALA A 73 -10.72 5.86 -6.27
N PRO A 74 -9.82 5.58 -7.24
CA PRO A 74 -9.19 4.28 -7.34
C PRO A 74 -8.31 4.02 -6.11
N GLU A 75 -8.35 2.81 -5.59
CA GLU A 75 -7.36 2.36 -4.62
C GLU A 75 -5.99 2.27 -5.29
N GLY A 76 -4.93 2.60 -4.57
CA GLY A 76 -3.58 2.41 -5.02
C GLY A 76 -2.66 2.06 -3.86
N VAL A 77 -1.46 1.61 -4.15
CA VAL A 77 -0.50 1.16 -3.14
C VAL A 77 0.76 2.00 -3.18
N LYS A 78 1.37 2.20 -1.99
CA LYS A 78 2.63 2.92 -1.88
C LYS A 78 3.82 1.97 -1.90
N PHE A 79 4.74 2.19 -2.84
CA PHE A 79 6.05 1.56 -2.89
C PHE A 79 7.16 2.54 -2.53
N ALA A 80 8.30 2.02 -2.11
CA ALA A 80 9.51 2.80 -1.92
C ALA A 80 10.75 2.02 -2.32
N LEU A 81 11.58 2.64 -3.14
CA LEU A 81 12.79 2.06 -3.69
C LEU A 81 14.04 2.65 -3.03
N GLY A 82 15.00 1.82 -2.75
CA GLY A 82 16.35 2.24 -2.37
C GLY A 82 16.49 2.79 -0.96
N GLU A 83 16.70 4.10 -0.81
CA GLU A 83 17.21 4.68 0.43
C GLU A 83 16.23 4.60 1.62
N ASN A 84 14.96 4.92 1.42
CA ASN A 84 14.03 5.04 2.53
C ASN A 84 13.76 3.70 3.23
N PRO A 85 13.37 2.61 2.53
CA PRO A 85 13.19 1.32 3.19
C PRO A 85 14.48 0.78 3.80
N LYS A 86 15.64 1.01 3.15
CA LYS A 86 16.94 0.65 3.67
C LYS A 86 17.26 1.38 4.99
N ARG A 87 17.10 2.69 5.04
CA ARG A 87 17.39 3.53 6.21
C ARG A 87 16.43 3.26 7.36
N SER A 88 15.16 3.13 7.10
CA SER A 88 14.15 2.84 8.11
C SER A 88 14.41 1.53 8.83
N ASN A 89 15.10 0.60 8.18
CA ASN A 89 15.41 -0.72 8.72
C ASN A 89 16.82 -0.84 9.32
N SER A 90 17.68 0.18 9.17
CA SER A 90 19.08 0.18 9.65
C SER A 90 19.28 0.94 10.96
N SER A 91 18.27 1.01 11.84
CA SER A 91 18.41 1.73 13.11
C SER A 91 19.40 1.07 14.06
N ARG A 92 20.01 1.88 14.98
CA ARG A 92 21.00 1.46 15.97
C ARG A 92 20.54 0.34 16.94
N ARG A 93 19.27 -0.02 16.94
CA ARG A 93 18.67 -1.03 17.85
C ARG A 93 18.44 -2.40 17.19
N GLY A 94 18.88 -2.60 16.00
CA GLY A 94 18.74 -3.84 15.23
C GLY A 94 18.44 -3.55 13.77
N SER A 95 19.13 -4.22 12.86
CA SER A 95 18.84 -4.10 11.44
C SER A 95 17.72 -5.05 11.07
N ARG A 96 16.61 -4.51 10.60
CA ARG A 96 15.57 -5.29 9.94
C ARG A 96 15.90 -5.40 8.45
N PHE A 97 15.70 -6.57 7.85
CA PHE A 97 15.73 -6.70 6.40
C PHE A 97 14.58 -5.87 5.75
N PRO A 98 14.82 -5.14 4.64
CA PRO A 98 16.08 -4.96 3.92
C PRO A 98 16.94 -3.83 4.51
N ALA A 99 18.26 -4.04 4.57
CA ALA A 99 19.22 -3.04 5.02
C ALA A 99 20.06 -2.46 3.84
N THR A 100 19.89 -2.99 2.65
CA THR A 100 20.61 -2.61 1.42
C THR A 100 19.67 -2.54 0.22
N ARG A 101 20.12 -1.93 -0.89
CA ARG A 101 19.38 -1.94 -2.16
C ARG A 101 19.16 -3.35 -2.71
N LEU A 102 20.13 -4.26 -2.51
CA LEU A 102 20.00 -5.68 -2.87
C LEU A 102 18.83 -6.32 -2.12
N GLY A 103 18.73 -6.03 -0.82
CA GLY A 103 17.62 -6.50 0.01
C GLY A 103 16.26 -5.92 -0.44
N VAL A 104 16.23 -4.64 -0.85
CA VAL A 104 14.99 -4.04 -1.39
C VAL A 104 14.54 -4.76 -2.66
N ALA A 105 15.45 -5.02 -3.61
CA ALA A 105 15.13 -5.79 -4.82
C ALA A 105 14.61 -7.19 -4.47
N ALA A 106 15.24 -7.88 -3.52
CA ALA A 106 14.79 -9.20 -3.07
C ALA A 106 13.40 -9.20 -2.43
N VAL A 107 12.98 -8.09 -1.78
CA VAL A 107 11.60 -7.96 -1.26
C VAL A 107 10.60 -8.03 -2.41
N TYR A 108 10.83 -7.25 -3.48
CA TYR A 108 9.92 -7.24 -4.64
C TYR A 108 9.88 -8.60 -5.33
N GLN A 109 11.05 -9.20 -5.59
CA GLN A 109 11.14 -10.52 -6.23
C GLN A 109 10.41 -11.63 -5.44
N ARG A 110 10.35 -11.53 -4.12
CA ARG A 110 9.70 -12.53 -3.26
C ARG A 110 8.22 -12.26 -3.02
N ALA A 111 7.76 -11.03 -3.21
CA ALA A 111 6.38 -10.66 -2.91
C ALA A 111 5.38 -11.24 -3.93
N PHE A 112 5.69 -11.13 -5.19
CA PHE A 112 4.75 -11.39 -6.28
C PHE A 112 4.53 -12.86 -6.65
N PRO A 113 5.51 -13.79 -6.58
CA PRO A 113 5.24 -15.20 -6.87
C PRO A 113 4.11 -15.78 -6.02
N ARG A 114 4.09 -15.50 -4.73
CA ARG A 114 3.00 -15.98 -3.84
C ARG A 114 1.65 -15.31 -4.15
N ALA A 115 1.66 -14.06 -4.60
CA ALA A 115 0.44 -13.38 -5.05
C ALA A 115 -0.12 -13.97 -6.34
N LEU A 116 0.74 -14.40 -7.26
CA LEU A 116 0.32 -15.13 -8.47
C LEU A 116 -0.34 -16.47 -8.10
N GLU A 117 0.28 -17.27 -7.23
CA GLU A 117 -0.30 -18.53 -6.75
C GLU A 117 -1.67 -18.28 -6.11
N TYR A 118 -1.79 -17.28 -5.26
CA TYR A 118 -3.04 -16.88 -4.63
C TYR A 118 -4.13 -16.51 -5.66
N ALA A 119 -3.78 -15.71 -6.66
CA ALA A 119 -4.71 -15.36 -7.73
C ALA A 119 -5.16 -16.60 -8.54
N GLU A 120 -4.27 -17.57 -8.75
CA GLU A 120 -4.59 -18.84 -9.43
C GLU A 120 -5.52 -19.72 -8.59
N GLU A 121 -5.26 -19.84 -7.29
CA GLU A 121 -6.13 -20.55 -6.35
C GLU A 121 -7.57 -20.01 -6.41
N TRP A 122 -7.74 -18.67 -6.36
CA TRP A 122 -9.05 -18.02 -6.45
C TRP A 122 -9.71 -18.18 -7.82
N ARG A 123 -8.96 -18.07 -8.91
CA ARG A 123 -9.48 -18.32 -10.27
C ARG A 123 -9.98 -19.75 -10.43
N GLY A 124 -9.21 -20.73 -9.94
CA GLY A 124 -9.59 -22.15 -9.95
C GLY A 124 -10.85 -22.42 -9.12
N TYR A 125 -10.96 -21.81 -7.95
CA TYR A 125 -12.17 -21.88 -7.12
C TYR A 125 -13.38 -21.34 -7.88
N GLN A 126 -13.29 -20.12 -8.43
CA GLN A 126 -14.39 -19.50 -9.15
C GLN A 126 -14.81 -20.29 -10.40
N ALA A 127 -13.86 -20.93 -11.09
CA ALA A 127 -14.16 -21.79 -12.24
C ALA A 127 -15.03 -22.99 -11.82
N LYS A 128 -14.63 -23.69 -10.75
CA LYS A 128 -15.39 -24.83 -10.21
C LYS A 128 -16.79 -24.43 -9.75
N VAL A 129 -16.93 -23.28 -9.10
CA VAL A 129 -18.26 -22.76 -8.70
C VAL A 129 -19.14 -22.51 -9.92
N ARG A 130 -18.59 -21.92 -11.00
CA ARG A 130 -19.33 -21.69 -12.25
C ARG A 130 -19.76 -22.99 -12.94
N GLU A 131 -18.99 -24.07 -12.74
CA GLU A 131 -19.32 -25.40 -13.25
C GLU A 131 -20.35 -26.14 -12.39
N GLY A 132 -20.84 -25.52 -11.33
CA GLY A 132 -21.85 -26.08 -10.42
C GLY A 132 -21.28 -26.97 -9.32
N HIS A 133 -19.96 -26.96 -9.10
CA HIS A 133 -19.34 -27.64 -7.97
C HIS A 133 -19.43 -26.76 -6.70
N ASP A 134 -19.29 -27.41 -5.55
CA ASP A 134 -19.25 -26.75 -4.23
C ASP A 134 -17.87 -26.96 -3.54
N PRO A 135 -16.79 -26.34 -4.08
CA PRO A 135 -15.48 -26.46 -3.48
C PRO A 135 -15.35 -25.56 -2.25
N ALA A 136 -14.50 -25.94 -1.28
CA ALA A 136 -14.12 -25.05 -0.21
C ALA A 136 -13.37 -23.82 -0.77
N PRO A 137 -13.69 -22.57 -0.32
CA PRO A 137 -13.00 -21.38 -0.78
C PRO A 137 -11.54 -21.38 -0.30
N PRO A 138 -10.62 -20.79 -1.09
CA PRO A 138 -9.25 -20.55 -0.63
C PRO A 138 -9.24 -19.67 0.62
N ARG A 139 -8.20 -19.79 1.43
CA ARG A 139 -8.03 -18.93 2.60
C ARG A 139 -7.79 -17.48 2.17
N GLU A 140 -8.56 -16.55 2.71
CA GLU A 140 -8.36 -15.13 2.48
C GLU A 140 -7.04 -14.63 3.09
N ASP A 141 -6.31 -13.84 2.33
CA ASP A 141 -5.11 -13.08 2.76
C ASP A 141 -5.16 -11.69 2.12
N ILE A 142 -5.56 -10.71 2.92
CA ILE A 142 -5.75 -9.32 2.46
C ILE A 142 -4.47 -8.68 1.90
N ARG A 143 -3.29 -9.15 2.30
CA ARG A 143 -2.02 -8.71 1.72
C ARG A 143 -1.82 -9.30 0.32
N LEU A 144 -2.09 -10.58 0.14
CA LEU A 144 -1.99 -11.25 -1.17
C LEU A 144 -3.08 -10.74 -2.12
N GLU A 145 -4.25 -10.42 -1.60
CA GLU A 145 -5.31 -9.78 -2.38
C GLU A 145 -4.84 -8.45 -2.98
N ALA A 146 -4.27 -7.55 -2.16
CA ALA A 146 -3.72 -6.29 -2.63
C ALA A 146 -2.60 -6.48 -3.66
N LEU A 147 -1.66 -7.41 -3.43
CA LEU A 147 -0.59 -7.73 -4.37
C LEU A 147 -1.13 -8.34 -5.68
N SER A 148 -2.18 -9.16 -5.61
CA SER A 148 -2.85 -9.71 -6.79
C SER A 148 -3.55 -8.63 -7.61
N GLY A 149 -4.15 -7.65 -6.95
CA GLY A 149 -4.75 -6.47 -7.60
C GLY A 149 -3.72 -5.63 -8.37
N ILE A 150 -2.48 -5.51 -7.83
CA ILE A 150 -1.38 -4.86 -8.55
C ILE A 150 -1.04 -5.63 -9.83
N LEU A 151 -0.90 -6.95 -9.74
CA LEU A 151 -0.59 -7.80 -10.90
C LEU A 151 -1.70 -7.80 -11.94
N ALA A 152 -2.96 -7.68 -11.52
CA ALA A 152 -4.11 -7.54 -12.40
C ALA A 152 -4.25 -6.13 -13.01
N GLY A 153 -3.45 -5.15 -12.57
CA GLY A 153 -3.54 -3.77 -13.01
C GLY A 153 -4.73 -2.98 -12.45
N THR A 154 -5.44 -3.53 -11.46
CA THR A 154 -6.58 -2.86 -10.81
C THR A 154 -6.16 -1.93 -9.68
N ILE A 155 -4.98 -2.14 -9.11
CA ILE A 155 -4.38 -1.32 -8.05
C ILE A 155 -3.13 -0.63 -8.60
N PRO A 156 -3.17 0.68 -8.91
CA PRO A 156 -2.00 1.43 -9.35
C PRO A 156 -0.96 1.58 -8.25
N VAL A 157 0.31 1.69 -8.66
CA VAL A 157 1.46 1.82 -7.76
C VAL A 157 1.99 3.25 -7.76
N HIS A 158 2.11 3.83 -6.57
CA HIS A 158 2.80 5.09 -6.33
C HIS A 158 4.17 4.81 -5.72
N SER A 159 5.23 5.03 -6.47
CA SER A 159 6.57 4.67 -6.01
C SER A 159 7.44 5.88 -5.67
N HIS A 160 7.99 5.88 -4.46
CA HIS A 160 9.06 6.79 -4.05
C HIS A 160 10.41 6.23 -4.54
N CYS A 161 11.12 7.01 -5.34
CA CYS A 161 12.44 6.64 -5.84
C CYS A 161 13.37 7.86 -5.91
N TYR A 162 14.69 7.61 -5.85
CA TYR A 162 15.73 8.63 -6.02
C TYR A 162 16.60 8.40 -7.25
N ARG A 163 16.56 7.21 -7.86
CA ARG A 163 17.49 6.81 -8.90
C ARG A 163 16.78 6.09 -10.04
N ALA A 164 17.20 6.36 -11.26
CA ALA A 164 16.64 5.74 -12.47
C ALA A 164 16.80 4.20 -12.48
N ASP A 165 17.94 3.68 -11.97
CA ASP A 165 18.17 2.25 -11.87
C ASP A 165 17.21 1.54 -10.91
N GLY A 166 16.72 2.25 -9.87
CA GLY A 166 15.66 1.75 -9.00
C GLY A 166 14.34 1.57 -9.75
N ILE A 167 13.99 2.53 -10.62
CA ILE A 167 12.78 2.45 -11.45
C ILE A 167 12.89 1.27 -12.41
N LEU A 168 14.02 1.15 -13.11
CA LEU A 168 14.26 0.04 -14.04
C LEU A 168 14.22 -1.34 -13.36
N MET A 169 14.65 -1.43 -12.10
CA MET A 169 14.56 -2.67 -11.32
C MET A 169 13.11 -3.07 -11.02
N LEU A 170 12.21 -2.09 -10.87
CA LEU A 170 10.80 -2.34 -10.56
C LEU A 170 9.98 -2.70 -11.81
N MET A 171 10.36 -2.19 -12.96
CA MET A 171 9.72 -2.49 -14.26
C MET A 171 10.05 -3.89 -14.76
#